data_684876332df4c5b99da32d84750148f7
#
_entry.id   684876332df4c5b99da32d84750148f7
#
_cell.length_a   1.000
_cell.length_b   1.000
_cell.length_c   1.000
_cell.angle_alpha   90.00
_cell.angle_beta   90.00
_cell.angle_gamma   90.00
#
_symmetry.space_group_name_H-M   'P 1'
#
loop_
_entity.id
_entity.type
_entity.pdbx_description
1 polymer ?
#
loop_
_entity_poly.entity_id
_entity_poly.type
_entity_poly.pdbx_seq_one_letter_code
_entity_poly.pdbx_strand_id
1 'polypeptide(L)'
;MEPLNRNNFDQFVLSNSVLFFSFAKKYIKDQYLAEDIIQDCLLKLWDNIGSISHINDVKLYMFGMIKYAALNHLKRNSRVDYRDFIDSEIGSSIDFFNDILEAEANSRIVAAIAKLPPSNSMIIRLSLKGYKNREIATMLNLTEDAVKSQKKRALKKLSLNLPLYILFYQNFCDTL
;
A
#
# COMPACT_ATOMS: atom_id res chain seq x y z
N MET A 1 -2.54 -17.44 16.70
CA MET A 1 -1.45 -17.19 15.74
C MET A 1 -0.16 -17.57 16.44
N GLU A 2 0.73 -18.33 15.81
CA GLU A 2 2.04 -18.59 16.41
C GLU A 2 2.79 -17.26 16.61
N PRO A 3 3.50 -17.11 17.76
CA PRO A 3 4.29 -15.91 17.99
C PRO A 3 5.36 -15.76 16.92
N LEU A 4 5.69 -14.51 16.56
CA LEU A 4 6.74 -14.23 15.59
C LEU A 4 8.08 -14.71 16.18
N ASN A 5 8.78 -15.48 15.37
CA ASN A 5 10.11 -16.01 15.69
C ASN A 5 11.01 -16.00 14.44
N ARG A 6 12.29 -16.37 14.60
CA ARG A 6 13.24 -16.35 13.47
C ARG A 6 12.85 -17.29 12.33
N ASN A 7 12.15 -18.40 12.61
CA ASN A 7 11.81 -19.38 11.58
C ASN A 7 10.63 -18.94 10.71
N ASN A 8 9.72 -18.11 11.24
CA ASN A 8 8.54 -17.63 10.50
C ASN A 8 8.66 -16.15 10.07
N PHE A 9 9.80 -15.50 10.36
CA PHE A 9 10.00 -14.08 10.04
C PHE A 9 9.92 -13.79 8.53
N ASP A 10 10.59 -14.59 7.71
CA ASP A 10 10.56 -14.40 6.24
C ASP A 10 9.13 -14.48 5.69
N GLN A 11 8.35 -15.44 6.18
CA GLN A 11 6.95 -15.58 5.79
C GLN A 11 6.12 -14.38 6.26
N PHE A 12 6.37 -13.86 7.46
CA PHE A 12 5.74 -12.64 7.95
C PHE A 12 6.05 -11.44 7.05
N VAL A 13 7.33 -11.25 6.67
CA VAL A 13 7.76 -10.17 5.77
C VAL A 13 7.10 -10.31 4.40
N LEU A 14 7.18 -11.47 3.78
CA LEU A 14 6.60 -11.73 2.46
C LEU A 14 5.08 -11.48 2.43
N SER A 15 4.39 -11.90 3.49
CA SER A 15 2.93 -11.77 3.57
C SER A 15 2.45 -10.33 3.81
N ASN A 16 3.30 -9.46 4.37
CA ASN A 16 2.92 -8.11 4.76
C ASN A 16 3.67 -6.99 4.02
N SER A 17 4.66 -7.30 3.17
CA SER A 17 5.51 -6.31 2.48
C SER A 17 4.70 -5.27 1.69
N VAL A 18 3.74 -5.70 0.89
CA VAL A 18 2.87 -4.81 0.09
C VAL A 18 2.03 -3.92 1.00
N LEU A 19 1.57 -4.45 2.12
CA LEU A 19 0.76 -3.73 3.09
C LEU A 19 1.58 -2.67 3.81
N PHE A 20 2.77 -3.01 4.31
CA PHE A 20 3.67 -2.06 4.96
C PHE A 20 4.10 -0.96 4.01
N PHE A 21 4.38 -1.31 2.75
CA PHE A 21 4.70 -0.33 1.72
C PHE A 21 3.52 0.62 1.45
N SER A 22 2.30 0.09 1.31
CA SER A 22 1.09 0.92 1.13
C SER A 22 0.87 1.87 2.29
N PHE A 23 1.16 1.43 3.53
CA PHE A 23 1.05 2.26 4.72
C PHE A 23 2.15 3.34 4.77
N ALA A 24 3.41 3.01 4.50
CA ALA A 24 4.50 3.97 4.47
C ALA A 24 4.28 5.07 3.43
N LYS A 25 3.73 4.71 2.25
CA LYS A 25 3.42 5.63 1.15
C LYS A 25 2.38 6.71 1.50
N LYS A 26 1.61 6.56 2.55
CA LYS A 26 0.72 7.62 3.05
C LYS A 26 1.51 8.81 3.60
N TYR A 27 2.65 8.55 4.20
CA TYR A 27 3.50 9.56 4.83
C TYR A 27 4.66 9.98 3.92
N ILE A 28 5.23 9.06 3.19
CA ILE A 28 6.44 9.25 2.38
C ILE A 28 6.10 9.06 0.89
N LYS A 29 6.16 10.15 0.11
CA LYS A 29 5.86 10.11 -1.33
C LYS A 29 6.96 9.42 -2.14
N ASP A 30 8.22 9.58 -1.71
CA ASP A 30 9.36 8.93 -2.36
C ASP A 30 9.32 7.41 -2.11
N GLN A 31 9.50 6.64 -3.17
CA GLN A 31 9.43 5.19 -3.11
C GLN A 31 10.63 4.59 -2.40
N TYR A 32 11.83 5.03 -2.77
CA TYR A 32 13.08 4.49 -2.22
C TYR A 32 13.18 4.77 -0.73
N LEU A 33 12.82 5.98 -0.32
CA LEU A 33 12.78 6.35 1.09
C LEU A 33 11.73 5.54 1.88
N ALA A 34 10.57 5.27 1.30
CA ALA A 34 9.58 4.42 1.95
C ALA A 34 10.10 2.98 2.13
N GLU A 35 10.80 2.44 1.13
CA GLU A 35 11.44 1.13 1.20
C GLU A 35 12.54 1.09 2.27
N ASP A 36 13.41 2.11 2.34
CA ASP A 36 14.47 2.23 3.35
C ASP A 36 13.90 2.25 4.77
N ILE A 37 12.86 3.06 5.01
CA ILE A 37 12.18 3.14 6.31
C ILE A 37 11.63 1.77 6.73
N ILE A 38 11.02 1.04 5.80
CA ILE A 38 10.46 -0.28 6.09
C ILE A 38 11.59 -1.28 6.40
N GLN A 39 12.67 -1.27 5.63
CA GLN A 39 13.83 -2.13 5.87
C GLN A 39 14.44 -1.88 7.25
N ASP A 40 14.65 -0.62 7.62
CA ASP A 40 15.14 -0.25 8.95
C ASP A 40 14.20 -0.73 10.08
N CYS A 41 12.89 -0.63 9.88
CA CYS A 41 11.91 -1.14 10.83
C CYS A 41 11.96 -2.67 10.94
N LEU A 42 12.09 -3.37 9.80
CA LEU A 42 12.20 -4.84 9.77
C LEU A 42 13.50 -5.32 10.43
N LEU A 43 14.63 -4.65 10.23
CA LEU A 43 15.89 -4.96 10.92
C LEU A 43 15.75 -4.81 12.44
N LYS A 44 15.16 -3.71 12.90
CA LYS A 44 14.89 -3.50 14.34
C LYS A 44 13.94 -4.56 14.90
N LEU A 45 12.93 -4.96 14.13
CA LEU A 45 12.02 -6.03 14.52
C LEU A 45 12.77 -7.36 14.66
N TRP A 46 13.64 -7.69 13.70
CA TRP A 46 14.48 -8.89 13.72
C TRP A 46 15.42 -8.93 14.91
N ASP A 47 16.14 -7.83 15.19
CA ASP A 47 17.07 -7.75 16.30
C ASP A 47 16.40 -7.93 17.67
N ASN A 48 15.13 -7.51 17.78
CA ASN A 48 14.34 -7.57 18.99
C ASN A 48 13.35 -8.73 19.06
N ILE A 49 13.43 -9.69 18.15
CA ILE A 49 12.40 -10.75 17.98
C ILE A 49 12.16 -11.55 19.27
N GLY A 50 13.20 -11.77 20.08
CA GLY A 50 13.08 -12.46 21.36
C GLY A 50 12.38 -11.66 22.45
N SER A 51 12.52 -10.33 22.43
CA SER A 51 11.94 -9.44 23.44
C SER A 51 10.51 -9.00 23.11
N ILE A 52 10.08 -9.16 21.86
CA ILE A 52 8.72 -8.82 21.40
C ILE A 52 7.74 -10.01 21.38
N SER A 53 8.16 -11.18 21.85
CA SER A 53 7.32 -12.38 21.90
C SER A 53 6.02 -12.21 22.70
N HIS A 54 5.98 -11.20 23.61
CA HIS A 54 4.79 -10.83 24.38
C HIS A 54 3.85 -9.85 23.64
N ILE A 55 4.23 -9.34 22.46
CA ILE A 55 3.40 -8.43 21.70
C ILE A 55 2.32 -9.25 20.98
N ASN A 56 1.05 -9.04 21.38
CA ASN A 56 -0.08 -9.78 20.83
C ASN A 56 -0.33 -9.50 19.34
N ASP A 57 0.04 -8.30 18.86
CA ASP A 57 -0.11 -7.91 17.47
C ASP A 57 1.17 -7.25 16.93
N VAL A 58 2.08 -8.09 16.45
CA VAL A 58 3.34 -7.65 15.84
C VAL A 58 3.11 -6.81 14.57
N LYS A 59 2.03 -7.06 13.85
CA LYS A 59 1.67 -6.29 12.67
C LYS A 59 1.29 -4.85 13.06
N LEU A 60 0.48 -4.69 14.11
CA LEU A 60 0.12 -3.38 14.64
C LEU A 60 1.35 -2.63 15.17
N TYR A 61 2.23 -3.33 15.87
CA TYR A 61 3.50 -2.79 16.32
C TYR A 61 4.36 -2.28 15.16
N MET A 62 4.44 -3.05 14.07
CA MET A 62 5.18 -2.66 12.87
C MET A 62 4.61 -1.39 12.21
N PHE A 63 3.29 -1.23 12.16
CA PHE A 63 2.67 0.01 11.70
C PHE A 63 3.06 1.23 12.55
N GLY A 64 3.09 1.07 13.86
CA GLY A 64 3.55 2.11 14.79
C GLY A 64 5.01 2.50 14.52
N MET A 65 5.90 1.52 14.33
CA MET A 65 7.31 1.77 13.98
C MET A 65 7.46 2.53 12.66
N ILE A 66 6.74 2.11 11.61
CA ILE A 66 6.78 2.76 10.29
C ILE A 66 6.27 4.20 10.39
N LYS A 67 5.12 4.42 11.04
CA LYS A 67 4.57 5.79 11.23
C LYS A 67 5.57 6.68 11.97
N TYR A 68 6.11 6.21 13.07
CA TYR A 68 7.09 6.97 13.87
C TYR A 68 8.35 7.30 13.06
N ALA A 69 8.90 6.33 12.32
CA ALA A 69 10.10 6.53 11.49
C ALA A 69 9.84 7.54 10.36
N ALA A 70 8.68 7.41 9.68
CA ALA A 70 8.28 8.32 8.62
C ALA A 70 8.11 9.75 9.12
N LEU A 71 7.40 9.95 10.23
CA LEU A 71 7.19 11.27 10.83
C LEU A 71 8.50 11.89 11.30
N ASN A 72 9.41 11.11 11.91
CA ASN A 72 10.72 11.60 12.30
C ASN A 72 11.58 12.02 11.10
N HIS A 73 11.50 11.28 9.99
CA HIS A 73 12.19 11.68 8.76
C HIS A 73 11.67 13.02 8.23
N LEU A 74 10.34 13.19 8.16
CA LEU A 74 9.71 14.44 7.73
C LEU A 74 10.10 15.61 8.63
N LYS A 75 10.15 15.41 9.96
CA LYS A 75 10.57 16.43 10.94
C LYS A 75 12.02 16.87 10.75
N ARG A 76 12.94 15.95 10.49
CA ARG A 76 14.36 16.28 10.26
C ARG A 76 14.55 17.12 9.01
N ASN A 77 13.70 16.95 8.00
CA ASN A 77 13.77 17.67 6.73
C ASN A 77 12.93 18.95 6.70
N SER A 78 12.01 19.15 7.64
CA SER A 78 11.25 20.38 7.80
C SER A 78 11.90 21.27 8.85
N ARG A 79 12.24 22.53 8.47
CA ARG A 79 12.67 23.59 9.40
C ARG A 79 11.51 24.18 10.21
N VAL A 80 10.47 23.40 10.52
CA VAL A 80 9.25 23.84 11.21
C VAL A 80 9.34 23.52 12.70
N ASP A 81 8.90 24.48 13.52
CA ASP A 81 9.01 24.48 14.97
C ASP A 81 8.28 23.28 15.61
N TYR A 82 8.94 22.65 16.60
CA TYR A 82 8.67 21.30 17.10
C TYR A 82 7.42 21.16 17.96
N ARG A 83 6.86 22.27 18.48
CA ARG A 83 5.78 22.23 19.48
C ARG A 83 4.39 22.11 18.90
N ASP A 84 4.11 22.76 17.78
CA ASP A 84 2.77 22.77 17.18
C ASP A 84 2.43 21.50 16.43
N PHE A 85 3.45 20.65 16.13
CA PHE A 85 3.29 19.42 15.34
C PHE A 85 2.98 18.19 16.19
N ILE A 86 3.40 18.15 17.46
CA ILE A 86 3.18 17.01 18.35
C ILE A 86 1.73 16.88 18.78
N ASP A 87 1.06 18.01 19.03
CA ASP A 87 -0.34 18.02 19.51
C ASP A 87 -1.35 17.82 18.38
N SER A 88 -0.97 18.09 17.12
CA SER A 88 -1.86 17.94 15.95
C SER A 88 -1.65 16.63 15.18
N GLU A 89 -0.50 15.94 15.31
CA GLU A 89 -0.12 14.79 14.46
C GLU A 89 0.09 13.43 15.16
N ILE A 90 0.00 13.36 16.48
CA ILE A 90 -0.46 12.10 17.06
C ILE A 90 -1.96 12.10 16.82
N GLY A 91 -2.31 11.98 15.53
CA GLY A 91 -3.67 11.83 15.09
C GLY A 91 -4.38 10.86 16.01
N SER A 92 -5.62 11.13 16.35
CA SER A 92 -6.41 10.31 17.27
C SER A 92 -6.15 8.82 16.96
N SER A 93 -6.29 7.95 17.92
CA SER A 93 -6.20 6.50 17.67
C SER A 93 -7.08 6.09 16.47
N ILE A 94 -8.16 6.82 16.22
CA ILE A 94 -9.07 6.68 15.07
C ILE A 94 -8.34 6.93 13.75
N ASP A 95 -7.53 7.99 13.63
CA ASP A 95 -6.79 8.30 12.40
C ASP A 95 -5.74 7.24 12.10
N PHE A 96 -5.04 6.75 13.11
CA PHE A 96 -4.09 5.66 12.94
C PHE A 96 -4.75 4.36 12.43
N PHE A 97 -5.91 4.00 12.99
CA PHE A 97 -6.67 2.84 12.51
C PHE A 97 -7.21 3.06 11.09
N ASN A 98 -7.67 4.26 10.76
CA ASN A 98 -8.11 4.59 9.40
C ASN A 98 -6.96 4.46 8.39
N ASP A 99 -5.75 4.89 8.75
CA ASP A 99 -4.54 4.73 7.93
C ASP A 99 -4.23 3.26 7.65
N ILE A 100 -4.37 2.40 8.65
CA ILE A 100 -4.18 0.95 8.50
C ILE A 100 -5.26 0.35 7.60
N LEU A 101 -6.52 0.68 7.80
CA LEU A 101 -7.63 0.19 6.99
C LEU A 101 -7.48 0.58 5.52
N GLU A 102 -7.07 1.81 5.24
CA GLU A 102 -6.81 2.27 3.87
C GLU A 102 -5.63 1.52 3.24
N ALA A 103 -4.54 1.31 3.99
CA ALA A 103 -3.40 0.54 3.52
C ALA A 103 -3.77 -0.92 3.23
N GLU A 104 -4.59 -1.55 4.08
CA GLU A 104 -5.11 -2.90 3.85
C GLU A 104 -5.96 -2.98 2.60
N ALA A 105 -6.84 -2.01 2.40
CA ALA A 105 -7.65 -1.92 1.21
C ALA A 105 -6.79 -1.80 -0.06
N ASN A 106 -5.81 -0.88 -0.05
CA ASN A 106 -4.88 -0.69 -1.17
C ASN A 106 -4.06 -1.96 -1.45
N SER A 107 -3.58 -2.64 -0.41
CA SER A 107 -2.81 -3.87 -0.58
C SER A 107 -3.63 -5.00 -1.22
N ARG A 108 -4.92 -5.13 -0.86
CA ARG A 108 -5.85 -6.09 -1.46
C ARG A 108 -6.08 -5.80 -2.95
N ILE A 109 -6.21 -4.52 -3.32
CA ILE A 109 -6.36 -4.10 -4.73
C ILE A 109 -5.10 -4.48 -5.52
N VAL A 110 -3.91 -4.14 -5.00
CA VAL A 110 -2.63 -4.48 -5.65
C VAL A 110 -2.49 -5.99 -5.84
N ALA A 111 -2.82 -6.78 -4.81
CA ALA A 111 -2.79 -8.24 -4.88
C ALA A 111 -3.80 -8.80 -5.90
N ALA A 112 -5.00 -8.22 -5.99
CA ALA A 112 -6.01 -8.63 -6.97
C ALA A 112 -5.57 -8.30 -8.41
N ILE A 113 -4.97 -7.13 -8.63
CA ILE A 113 -4.42 -6.74 -9.94
C ILE A 113 -3.27 -7.67 -10.35
N ALA A 114 -2.42 -8.09 -9.41
CA ALA A 114 -1.32 -9.01 -9.68
C ALA A 114 -1.80 -10.41 -10.13
N LYS A 115 -3.01 -10.83 -9.72
CA LYS A 115 -3.64 -12.09 -10.14
C LYS A 115 -4.32 -12.03 -11.51
N LEU A 116 -4.41 -10.85 -12.13
CA LEU A 116 -4.93 -10.74 -13.50
C LEU A 116 -3.93 -11.27 -14.52
N PRO A 117 -4.40 -11.70 -15.72
CA PRO A 117 -3.50 -11.97 -16.85
C PRO A 117 -2.58 -10.75 -17.10
N PRO A 118 -1.30 -10.99 -17.52
CA PRO A 118 -0.29 -9.92 -17.63
C PRO A 118 -0.75 -8.70 -18.44
N SER A 119 -1.39 -8.91 -19.59
CA SER A 119 -1.92 -7.84 -20.44
C SER A 119 -3.00 -7.02 -19.73
N ASN A 120 -3.95 -7.68 -19.05
CA ASN A 120 -5.01 -7.01 -18.28
C ASN A 120 -4.45 -6.23 -17.07
N SER A 121 -3.49 -6.83 -16.36
CA SER A 121 -2.80 -6.19 -15.24
C SER A 121 -2.10 -4.90 -15.69
N MET A 122 -1.39 -4.96 -16.83
CA MET A 122 -0.68 -3.80 -17.39
C MET A 122 -1.66 -2.67 -17.76
N ILE A 123 -2.77 -2.99 -18.44
CA ILE A 123 -3.80 -2.01 -18.81
C ILE A 123 -4.38 -1.32 -17.57
N ILE A 124 -4.73 -2.09 -16.54
CA ILE A 124 -5.25 -1.54 -15.29
C ILE A 124 -4.21 -0.63 -14.62
N ARG A 125 -2.94 -1.05 -14.53
CA ARG A 125 -1.86 -0.23 -13.93
C ARG A 125 -1.65 1.09 -14.68
N LEU A 126 -1.67 1.07 -16.01
CA LEU A 126 -1.55 2.30 -16.82
C LEU A 126 -2.77 3.21 -16.65
N SER A 127 -3.98 2.64 -16.58
CA SER A 127 -5.21 3.41 -16.29
C SER A 127 -5.15 4.06 -14.91
N LEU A 128 -4.62 3.38 -13.89
CA LEU A 128 -4.41 3.93 -12.53
C LEU A 128 -3.39 5.08 -12.50
N LYS A 129 -2.46 5.10 -13.45
CA LYS A 129 -1.50 6.20 -13.64
C LYS A 129 -2.10 7.40 -14.40
N GLY A 130 -3.38 7.32 -14.82
CA GLY A 130 -4.09 8.39 -15.50
C GLY A 130 -3.97 8.37 -17.03
N TYR A 131 -3.36 7.33 -17.63
CA TYR A 131 -3.28 7.24 -19.10
C TYR A 131 -4.64 6.94 -19.71
N LYS A 132 -4.98 7.64 -20.80
CA LYS A 132 -6.21 7.43 -21.60
C LYS A 132 -6.11 6.15 -22.43
N ASN A 133 -7.26 5.57 -22.80
CA ASN A 133 -7.30 4.32 -23.56
C ASN A 133 -6.47 4.39 -24.86
N ARG A 134 -6.49 5.54 -25.56
CA ARG A 134 -5.70 5.76 -26.77
C ARG A 134 -4.19 5.72 -26.52
N GLU A 135 -3.72 6.31 -25.43
CA GLU A 135 -2.30 6.32 -25.04
C GLU A 135 -1.85 4.90 -24.67
N ILE A 136 -2.68 4.18 -23.90
CA ILE A 136 -2.44 2.78 -23.54
C ILE A 136 -2.37 1.90 -24.79
N ALA A 137 -3.27 2.12 -25.75
CA ALA A 137 -3.29 1.40 -27.04
C ALA A 137 -1.98 1.59 -27.79
N THR A 138 -1.48 2.82 -27.89
CA THR A 138 -0.18 3.12 -28.50
C THR A 138 0.99 2.46 -27.75
N MET A 139 1.02 2.57 -26.42
CA MET A 139 2.10 1.99 -25.59
C MET A 139 2.19 0.46 -25.68
N LEU A 140 1.03 -0.20 -25.81
CA LEU A 140 0.96 -1.67 -25.81
C LEU A 140 0.83 -2.27 -27.23
N ASN A 141 0.89 -1.44 -28.26
CA ASN A 141 0.67 -1.82 -29.66
C ASN A 141 -0.66 -2.59 -29.86
N LEU A 142 -1.74 -2.04 -29.31
CA LEU A 142 -3.10 -2.55 -29.37
C LEU A 142 -4.02 -1.55 -30.07
N THR A 143 -5.23 -1.99 -30.44
CA THR A 143 -6.32 -1.07 -30.83
C THR A 143 -6.99 -0.51 -29.57
N GLU A 144 -7.57 0.69 -29.67
CA GLU A 144 -8.30 1.30 -28.56
C GLU A 144 -9.47 0.42 -28.08
N ASP A 145 -10.17 -0.24 -29.02
CA ASP A 145 -11.27 -1.15 -28.70
C ASP A 145 -10.78 -2.43 -27.99
N ALA A 146 -9.58 -2.92 -28.34
CA ALA A 146 -8.97 -4.01 -27.61
C ALA A 146 -8.64 -3.62 -26.17
N VAL A 147 -8.12 -2.40 -25.94
CA VAL A 147 -7.86 -1.87 -24.59
C VAL A 147 -9.18 -1.75 -23.80
N LYS A 148 -10.25 -1.15 -24.39
CA LYS A 148 -11.57 -1.04 -23.75
C LYS A 148 -12.13 -2.42 -23.35
N SER A 149 -12.06 -3.39 -24.27
CA SER A 149 -12.56 -4.74 -24.04
C SER A 149 -11.76 -5.47 -22.95
N GLN A 150 -10.43 -5.35 -22.95
CA GLN A 150 -9.58 -5.96 -21.93
C GLN A 150 -9.77 -5.28 -20.57
N LYS A 151 -9.87 -3.95 -20.52
CA LYS A 151 -10.17 -3.18 -19.30
C LYS A 151 -11.51 -3.63 -18.69
N LYS A 152 -12.57 -3.75 -19.50
CA LYS A 152 -13.91 -4.23 -19.05
C LYS A 152 -13.82 -5.64 -18.45
N ARG A 153 -13.09 -6.57 -19.09
CA ARG A 153 -12.88 -7.93 -18.58
C ARG A 153 -12.09 -7.94 -17.27
N ALA A 154 -11.05 -7.13 -17.19
CA ALA A 154 -10.24 -6.99 -15.99
C ALA A 154 -11.06 -6.46 -14.79
N LEU A 155 -11.83 -5.38 -15.02
CA LEU A 155 -12.71 -4.80 -14.00
C LEU A 155 -13.77 -5.81 -13.54
N LYS A 156 -14.38 -6.59 -14.44
CA LYS A 156 -15.32 -7.65 -14.07
C LYS A 156 -14.67 -8.71 -13.17
N LYS A 157 -13.41 -9.10 -13.45
CA LYS A 157 -12.68 -10.05 -12.58
C LYS A 157 -12.34 -9.46 -11.21
N LEU A 158 -11.97 -8.18 -11.17
CA LEU A 158 -11.69 -7.47 -9.92
C LEU A 158 -12.97 -7.33 -9.09
N SER A 159 -14.14 -7.07 -9.71
CA SER A 159 -15.42 -6.91 -9.00
C SER A 159 -15.86 -8.17 -8.26
N LEU A 160 -15.58 -9.33 -8.80
CA LEU A 160 -15.91 -10.60 -8.15
C LEU A 160 -15.09 -10.85 -6.86
N ASN A 161 -13.90 -10.25 -6.78
CA ASN A 161 -12.98 -10.43 -5.66
C ASN A 161 -12.98 -9.26 -4.65
N LEU A 162 -13.58 -8.11 -5.03
CA LEU A 162 -13.51 -6.86 -4.25
C LEU A 162 -14.84 -6.09 -4.36
N PRO A 163 -15.96 -6.63 -3.87
CA PRO A 163 -17.30 -6.11 -4.17
C PRO A 163 -17.56 -4.64 -3.77
N LEU A 164 -16.87 -4.11 -2.76
CA LEU A 164 -17.08 -2.73 -2.26
C LEU A 164 -16.26 -1.65 -2.98
N TYR A 165 -15.10 -1.99 -3.57
CA TYR A 165 -14.21 -1.01 -4.17
C TYR A 165 -14.56 -0.61 -5.61
N ILE A 166 -15.38 -1.38 -6.28
CA ILE A 166 -15.76 -1.15 -7.68
C ILE A 166 -16.81 -0.07 -7.82
N LEU A 167 -17.65 0.15 -6.81
CA LEU A 167 -18.55 1.31 -6.78
C LEU A 167 -17.78 2.64 -6.83
N PHE A 168 -16.61 2.71 -6.21
CA PHE A 168 -15.70 3.86 -6.34
C PHE A 168 -15.07 3.97 -7.73
N TYR A 169 -14.77 2.83 -8.37
CA TYR A 169 -14.14 2.80 -9.69
C TYR A 169 -15.10 3.06 -10.84
N GLN A 170 -16.37 2.69 -10.72
CA GLN A 170 -17.40 3.03 -11.73
C GLN A 170 -17.56 4.54 -11.84
N ASN A 171 -17.60 5.26 -10.73
CA ASN A 171 -17.65 6.73 -10.74
C ASN A 171 -16.38 7.39 -11.33
N PHE A 172 -15.25 6.70 -11.35
CA PHE A 172 -14.01 7.20 -11.94
C PHE A 172 -13.88 6.86 -13.44
N CYS A 173 -14.54 5.79 -13.91
CA CYS A 173 -14.51 5.38 -15.32
C CYS A 173 -15.57 6.08 -16.16
N ASP A 174 -16.66 6.57 -15.57
CA ASP A 174 -17.71 7.32 -16.28
C ASP A 174 -17.36 8.81 -16.49
N THR A 175 -16.25 9.28 -15.85
CA THR A 175 -15.77 10.66 -15.98
C THR A 175 -14.59 10.79 -16.97
N LEU A 176 -14.19 9.71 -17.67
CA LEU A 176 -13.12 9.64 -18.68
C LEU A 176 -13.65 9.05 -19.98
#